data_2ff6d90910420ebc3d4c23eda048a087
#
_entry.id   2ff6d90910420ebc3d4c23eda048a087
#
_cell.length_a   1.000
_cell.length_b   1.000
_cell.length_c   1.000
_cell.angle_alpha   90.00
_cell.angle_beta   90.00
_cell.angle_gamma   90.00
#
_symmetry.space_group_name_H-M   'P 1'
#
loop_
_entity.id
_entity.type
_entity.pdbx_description
1 polymer ?
#
loop_
_entity_poly.entity_id
_entity_poly.type
_entity_poly.pdbx_seq_one_letter_code
_entity_poly.pdbx_strand_id
1 'polypeptide(L)'
;MRKKWGIILGLTGMMLLGSQSIYAAEAADGTAETTDAANEKETAGADDIESKIKKGGFTAGASVHDPSVIKDNDTYYIFGSHMESAKSTDLRNWTGFSSGVNAENKLFDNLFDGEEDGDPAAFTYVGKNEEGGYSVWAPDVIYNKKMGKYVMYFCTTSSYVKSNICFATADDIEGPYHYEDTFLYSGYSYHDVKESNIEELMGTDPRPYTAASYDNNNWPNCIDPDVFYDKDGRMWMVYGSWSGGIFLIEIDEETGYPIYPEADEENHVDSYYGKKLLGGYHNSIEGPHIMYDETNGYYYLFLSYGNLQAKGGYQMRLFRCDTVDGT
;
A
#
# COMPACT_ATOMS: atom_id res chain seq x y z
N MET A 1 -49.87 -23.71 32.11
CA MET A 1 -48.50 -24.24 31.79
C MET A 1 -47.69 -23.12 31.13
N ARG A 2 -46.82 -22.49 31.90
CA ARG A 2 -45.96 -21.38 31.41
C ARG A 2 -44.63 -21.96 30.98
N LYS A 3 -44.29 -21.84 29.70
CA LYS A 3 -42.90 -22.11 29.19
C LYS A 3 -42.10 -20.83 29.27
N LYS A 4 -41.00 -20.89 30.05
CA LYS A 4 -39.99 -19.85 30.15
C LYS A 4 -39.02 -19.96 28.94
N TRP A 5 -38.84 -18.87 28.25
CA TRP A 5 -37.77 -18.71 27.25
C TRP A 5 -36.52 -18.16 27.97
N GLY A 6 -35.41 -18.88 27.86
CA GLY A 6 -34.13 -18.43 28.34
C GLY A 6 -33.44 -17.57 27.27
N ILE A 7 -33.02 -16.39 27.67
CA ILE A 7 -32.20 -15.48 26.86
C ILE A 7 -30.74 -15.94 27.02
N ILE A 8 -30.11 -16.33 25.93
CA ILE A 8 -28.66 -16.55 25.88
C ILE A 8 -28.05 -15.21 25.45
N LEU A 9 -27.39 -14.53 26.39
CA LEU A 9 -26.50 -13.40 26.08
C LEU A 9 -25.21 -13.96 25.48
N GLY A 10 -25.01 -13.75 24.18
CA GLY A 10 -23.71 -13.89 23.56
C GLY A 10 -22.85 -12.66 23.83
N LEU A 11 -21.77 -12.82 24.59
CA LEU A 11 -20.72 -11.81 24.69
C LEU A 11 -19.94 -11.79 23.37
N THR A 12 -20.18 -10.78 22.55
CA THR A 12 -19.26 -10.37 21.49
C THR A 12 -18.14 -9.58 22.13
N GLY A 13 -16.96 -10.19 22.24
CA GLY A 13 -15.73 -9.50 22.63
C GLY A 13 -15.28 -8.56 21.52
N MET A 14 -15.41 -7.29 21.78
CA MET A 14 -14.86 -6.22 20.97
C MET A 14 -13.35 -6.17 21.21
N MET A 15 -12.53 -6.57 20.24
CA MET A 15 -11.08 -6.35 20.28
C MET A 15 -10.82 -4.89 19.91
N LEU A 16 -10.50 -4.09 20.90
CA LEU A 16 -9.88 -2.78 20.74
C LEU A 16 -8.41 -3.00 20.29
N LEU A 17 -8.10 -2.68 19.05
CA LEU A 17 -6.73 -2.54 18.56
C LEU A 17 -6.26 -1.11 18.83
N GLY A 18 -5.67 -0.92 19.99
CA GLY A 18 -4.95 0.32 20.30
C GLY A 18 -3.58 0.31 19.61
N SER A 19 -3.32 1.29 18.77
CA SER A 19 -1.98 1.60 18.25
C SER A 19 -1.12 2.12 19.40
N GLN A 20 -0.21 1.30 19.94
CA GLN A 20 0.81 1.77 20.88
C GLN A 20 2.13 1.96 20.15
N SER A 21 2.62 3.19 20.19
CA SER A 21 3.99 3.56 19.85
C SER A 21 4.97 2.74 20.70
N ILE A 22 5.82 1.92 20.07
CA ILE A 22 6.79 1.12 20.79
C ILE A 22 8.04 1.97 21.02
N TYR A 23 8.21 2.48 22.23
CA TYR A 23 9.51 2.90 22.76
C TYR A 23 10.31 1.67 23.18
N ALA A 24 11.58 1.62 22.80
CA ALA A 24 12.51 0.57 23.16
C ALA A 24 12.62 0.44 24.69
N ALA A 25 12.41 -0.78 25.22
CA ALA A 25 12.70 -1.12 26.60
C ALA A 25 13.98 -1.95 26.67
N GLU A 26 14.87 -1.54 27.58
CA GLU A 26 16.14 -2.21 27.92
C GLU A 26 15.93 -3.63 28.44
N ALA A 27 16.86 -4.51 28.02
CA ALA A 27 16.94 -5.90 28.46
C ALA A 27 17.53 -5.99 29.89
N ALA A 28 16.84 -6.71 30.75
CA ALA A 28 17.38 -7.15 32.05
C ALA A 28 17.90 -8.59 31.95
N ASP A 29 19.08 -8.78 32.47
CA ASP A 29 19.94 -9.95 32.63
C ASP A 29 19.27 -11.15 33.34
N GLY A 30 19.53 -12.33 32.84
CA GLY A 30 19.15 -13.59 33.50
C GLY A 30 19.91 -14.77 32.93
N THR A 31 21.00 -15.13 33.58
CA THR A 31 21.92 -16.24 33.31
C THR A 31 21.27 -17.64 33.38
N ALA A 32 21.54 -18.47 32.36
CA ALA A 32 21.56 -19.92 32.49
C ALA A 32 22.62 -20.51 31.56
N GLU A 33 23.64 -21.13 32.14
CA GLU A 33 24.65 -21.92 31.45
C GLU A 33 24.08 -23.20 30.89
N THR A 34 24.30 -23.46 29.59
CA THR A 34 24.38 -24.82 29.04
C THR A 34 25.40 -24.81 27.89
N THR A 35 26.36 -25.74 28.06
CA THR A 35 27.47 -26.04 27.17
C THR A 35 27.00 -26.66 25.85
N ASP A 36 27.41 -26.13 24.70
CA ASP A 36 27.50 -26.90 23.45
C ASP A 36 28.57 -26.31 22.50
N ALA A 37 29.60 -27.07 22.27
CA ALA A 37 30.79 -26.73 21.47
C ALA A 37 30.56 -26.75 19.93
N ALA A 38 29.32 -26.84 19.47
CA ALA A 38 28.97 -26.86 18.04
C ALA A 38 28.54 -25.48 17.49
N ASN A 39 28.35 -24.49 18.35
CA ASN A 39 27.77 -23.18 17.98
C ASN A 39 28.81 -22.05 17.75
N GLU A 40 30.12 -22.34 17.96
CA GLU A 40 31.16 -21.28 17.86
C GLU A 40 31.52 -20.86 16.42
N LYS A 41 31.11 -21.61 15.40
CA LYS A 41 31.42 -21.26 14.00
C LYS A 41 30.37 -20.38 13.30
N GLU A 42 29.12 -20.43 13.75
CA GLU A 42 28.05 -19.58 13.17
C GLU A 42 27.99 -18.18 13.81
N THR A 43 28.32 -18.06 15.10
CA THR A 43 28.35 -16.78 15.82
C THR A 43 29.47 -15.85 15.37
N ALA A 44 30.64 -16.39 14.99
CA ALA A 44 31.77 -15.61 14.49
C ALA A 44 31.47 -14.86 13.16
N GLY A 45 30.54 -15.37 12.36
CA GLY A 45 30.09 -14.71 11.13
C GLY A 45 29.11 -13.55 11.38
N ALA A 46 28.21 -13.72 12.35
CA ALA A 46 27.20 -12.72 12.71
C ALA A 46 27.85 -11.49 13.41
N ASP A 47 28.76 -11.73 14.34
CA ASP A 47 29.50 -10.67 15.05
C ASP A 47 30.41 -9.86 14.12
N ASP A 48 30.99 -10.47 13.09
CA ASP A 48 31.79 -9.76 12.08
C ASP A 48 30.91 -8.89 11.15
N ILE A 49 29.72 -9.35 10.80
CA ILE A 49 28.73 -8.57 10.01
C ILE A 49 28.21 -7.41 10.86
N GLU A 50 27.83 -7.62 12.10
CA GLU A 50 27.37 -6.54 12.99
C GLU A 50 28.46 -5.50 13.26
N SER A 51 29.72 -5.92 13.42
CA SER A 51 30.85 -5.03 13.59
C SER A 51 31.16 -4.20 12.32
N LYS A 52 30.94 -4.76 11.15
CA LYS A 52 31.07 -4.06 9.86
C LYS A 52 29.93 -3.08 9.62
N ILE A 53 28.70 -3.44 10.01
CA ILE A 53 27.54 -2.53 9.97
C ILE A 53 27.75 -1.34 10.90
N LYS A 54 28.20 -1.55 12.13
CA LYS A 54 28.53 -0.48 13.10
C LYS A 54 29.68 0.43 12.65
N LYS A 55 30.63 -0.10 11.88
CA LYS A 55 31.75 0.68 11.32
C LYS A 55 31.38 1.48 10.07
N GLY A 56 30.24 1.16 9.45
CA GLY A 56 29.83 1.75 8.16
C GLY A 56 29.21 3.14 8.24
N GLY A 57 29.00 3.72 9.41
CA GLY A 57 28.34 5.03 9.57
C GLY A 57 26.94 5.03 8.93
N PHE A 58 25.94 4.60 9.69
CA PHE A 58 24.54 4.63 9.28
C PHE A 58 23.84 5.76 10.03
N THR A 59 23.18 6.67 9.32
CA THR A 59 22.36 7.71 9.92
C THR A 59 20.90 7.49 9.52
N ALA A 60 20.12 6.96 10.44
CA ALA A 60 18.67 6.86 10.31
C ALA A 60 18.05 8.24 10.62
N GLY A 61 18.16 9.19 9.69
CA GLY A 61 17.58 10.52 9.82
C GLY A 61 16.10 10.59 9.43
N ALA A 62 15.50 9.46 9.07
CA ALA A 62 14.10 9.34 8.70
C ALA A 62 13.55 7.96 9.08
N SER A 63 12.24 7.90 9.34
CA SER A 63 11.49 6.66 9.49
C SER A 63 10.39 6.70 8.43
N VAL A 64 10.38 5.74 7.51
CA VAL A 64 9.42 5.68 6.41
C VAL A 64 8.80 4.30 6.41
N HIS A 65 7.48 4.23 6.56
CA HIS A 65 6.69 3.00 6.53
C HIS A 65 6.13 2.80 5.11
N ASP A 66 5.97 1.55 4.67
CA ASP A 66 5.50 1.18 3.32
C ASP A 66 6.28 1.92 2.21
N PRO A 67 7.59 1.75 2.13
CA PRO A 67 8.43 2.59 1.31
C PRO A 67 8.41 2.24 -0.17
N SER A 68 8.25 3.25 -1.03
CA SER A 68 8.64 3.24 -2.44
C SER A 68 9.94 4.00 -2.62
N VAL A 69 10.82 3.51 -3.50
CA VAL A 69 12.13 4.12 -3.74
C VAL A 69 12.31 4.44 -5.21
N ILE A 70 12.56 5.70 -5.52
CA ILE A 70 12.91 6.15 -6.87
C ILE A 70 14.30 6.79 -6.88
N LYS A 71 15.07 6.55 -7.93
CA LYS A 71 16.35 7.23 -8.15
C LYS A 71 16.18 8.31 -9.22
N ASP A 72 16.49 9.54 -8.86
CA ASP A 72 16.62 10.63 -9.82
C ASP A 72 18.06 11.18 -9.77
N ASN A 73 18.72 11.18 -10.93
CA ASN A 73 20.13 11.51 -11.06
C ASN A 73 21.00 10.69 -10.06
N ASP A 74 21.74 11.36 -9.17
CA ASP A 74 22.59 10.74 -8.16
C ASP A 74 21.93 10.64 -6.77
N THR A 75 20.63 10.94 -6.67
CA THR A 75 19.88 10.94 -5.42
C THR A 75 18.80 9.86 -5.43
N TYR A 76 18.68 9.14 -4.34
CA TYR A 76 17.58 8.23 -4.04
C TYR A 76 16.58 8.96 -3.19
N TYR A 77 15.32 8.83 -3.54
CA TYR A 77 14.18 9.36 -2.82
C TYR A 77 13.32 8.21 -2.32
N ILE A 78 12.81 8.33 -1.11
CA ILE A 78 11.92 7.34 -0.51
C ILE A 78 10.64 8.06 -0.07
N PHE A 79 9.50 7.50 -0.43
CA PHE A 79 8.18 7.97 -0.07
C PHE A 79 7.44 6.85 0.66
N GLY A 80 6.61 7.18 1.64
CA GLY A 80 5.86 6.19 2.37
C GLY A 80 4.63 6.73 3.07
N SER A 81 3.96 5.86 3.78
CA SER A 81 2.75 6.16 4.55
C SER A 81 2.93 7.39 5.42
N HIS A 82 1.81 8.07 5.67
CA HIS A 82 1.75 9.31 6.48
C HIS A 82 2.51 10.50 5.87
N MET A 83 2.74 10.48 4.54
CA MET A 83 3.49 11.50 3.80
C MET A 83 4.95 11.61 4.29
N GLU A 84 5.48 10.54 4.89
CA GLU A 84 6.88 10.45 5.28
C GLU A 84 7.76 10.33 4.04
N SER A 85 8.74 11.22 3.90
CA SER A 85 9.63 11.21 2.75
C SER A 85 11.06 11.60 3.14
N ALA A 86 12.04 10.98 2.49
CA ALA A 86 13.45 11.27 2.72
C ALA A 86 14.28 11.07 1.45
N LYS A 87 15.51 11.59 1.46
CA LYS A 87 16.46 11.44 0.37
C LYS A 87 17.85 11.05 0.85
N SER A 88 18.59 10.39 -0.04
CA SER A 88 19.96 9.91 0.21
C SER A 88 20.77 9.84 -1.08
N THR A 89 22.06 10.09 -1.01
CA THR A 89 22.99 9.87 -2.13
C THR A 89 23.77 8.55 -2.02
N ASP A 90 23.59 7.80 -0.93
CA ASP A 90 24.40 6.61 -0.63
C ASP A 90 23.59 5.43 -0.06
N LEU A 91 22.24 5.56 0.04
CA LEU A 91 21.32 4.59 0.64
C LEU A 91 21.61 4.25 2.12
N ARG A 92 22.45 5.04 2.77
CA ARG A 92 22.87 4.86 4.16
C ARG A 92 22.51 6.04 5.04
N ASN A 93 22.69 7.23 4.50
CA ASN A 93 22.45 8.47 5.21
C ASN A 93 21.22 9.14 4.61
N TRP A 94 20.11 9.08 5.34
CA TRP A 94 18.83 9.62 4.91
C TRP A 94 18.51 10.94 5.61
N THR A 95 17.97 11.87 4.84
CA THR A 95 17.48 13.16 5.34
C THR A 95 16.01 13.29 5.00
N GLY A 96 15.15 13.37 6.02
CA GLY A 96 13.71 13.59 5.86
C GLY A 96 13.42 14.99 5.29
N PHE A 97 12.43 15.10 4.40
CA PHE A 97 11.95 16.37 3.85
C PHE A 97 10.44 16.55 3.95
N SER A 98 9.69 15.51 4.27
CA SER A 98 8.24 15.55 4.48
C SER A 98 7.84 14.60 5.60
N SER A 99 6.78 14.95 6.36
CA SER A 99 6.19 14.13 7.42
C SER A 99 4.83 14.67 7.85
N GLY A 100 3.87 13.77 8.07
CA GLY A 100 2.56 14.04 8.66
C GLY A 100 1.48 14.45 7.66
N VAL A 101 0.28 13.88 7.85
CA VAL A 101 -0.91 14.12 7.01
C VAL A 101 -1.68 15.32 7.54
N ASN A 102 -1.31 16.51 7.11
CA ASN A 102 -1.91 17.78 7.52
C ASN A 102 -1.61 18.89 6.51
N ALA A 103 -2.38 19.99 6.58
CA ALA A 103 -2.29 21.11 5.65
C ALA A 103 -0.97 21.92 5.71
N GLU A 104 -0.19 21.80 6.79
CA GLU A 104 1.12 22.43 6.90
C GLU A 104 2.21 21.69 6.10
N ASN A 105 1.98 20.42 5.78
CA ASN A 105 2.91 19.63 4.97
C ASN A 105 2.95 20.16 3.54
N LYS A 106 4.16 20.40 3.03
CA LYS A 106 4.39 21.01 1.71
C LYS A 106 4.62 20.00 0.59
N LEU A 107 4.49 18.71 0.88
CA LEU A 107 4.60 17.68 -0.13
C LEU A 107 3.48 17.80 -1.19
N PHE A 108 2.31 18.31 -0.78
CA PHE A 108 1.19 18.63 -1.66
C PHE A 108 0.83 20.11 -1.57
N ASP A 109 0.27 20.66 -2.63
CA ASP A 109 -0.20 22.04 -2.69
C ASP A 109 -1.72 22.19 -2.51
N ASN A 110 -2.52 21.14 -2.83
CA ASN A 110 -3.98 21.20 -2.81
C ASN A 110 -4.67 20.01 -2.10
N LEU A 111 -3.93 19.07 -1.52
CA LEU A 111 -4.53 17.85 -0.95
C LEU A 111 -5.54 18.12 0.17
N PHE A 112 -5.39 19.24 0.87
CA PHE A 112 -6.26 19.67 1.99
C PHE A 112 -7.17 20.86 1.64
N ASP A 113 -7.26 21.20 0.36
CA ASP A 113 -8.14 22.30 -0.07
C ASP A 113 -9.60 21.96 0.25
N GLY A 114 -10.31 22.93 0.84
CA GLY A 114 -11.71 22.78 1.23
C GLY A 114 -11.96 22.11 2.59
N GLU A 115 -10.93 21.78 3.39
CA GLU A 115 -11.11 21.13 4.69
C GLU A 115 -12.05 21.92 5.64
N GLU A 116 -12.08 23.24 5.55
CA GLU A 116 -12.95 24.12 6.34
C GLU A 116 -14.45 24.00 6.00
N ASP A 117 -14.77 23.54 4.79
CA ASP A 117 -16.13 23.38 4.29
C ASP A 117 -16.60 21.90 4.31
N GLY A 118 -15.70 20.96 4.63
CA GLY A 118 -15.97 19.50 4.66
C GLY A 118 -14.69 18.68 4.54
N ASP A 119 -14.82 17.45 4.08
CA ASP A 119 -13.65 16.63 3.79
C ASP A 119 -13.06 17.06 2.43
N PRO A 120 -11.72 17.24 2.30
CA PRO A 120 -11.08 17.54 1.02
C PRO A 120 -11.31 16.44 -0.02
N ALA A 121 -11.18 16.76 -1.31
CA ALA A 121 -11.57 15.89 -2.42
C ALA A 121 -11.01 14.46 -2.32
N ALA A 122 -9.72 14.30 -2.00
CA ALA A 122 -9.09 12.99 -1.84
C ALA A 122 -9.67 12.15 -0.69
N PHE A 123 -10.38 12.76 0.24
CA PHE A 123 -10.91 12.11 1.46
C PHE A 123 -12.44 12.08 1.51
N THR A 124 -13.14 12.71 0.57
CA THR A 124 -14.60 12.80 0.58
C THR A 124 -15.29 11.44 0.70
N TYR A 125 -14.77 10.42 0.02
CA TYR A 125 -15.31 9.06 0.07
C TYR A 125 -14.96 8.33 1.37
N VAL A 126 -13.71 8.41 1.81
CA VAL A 126 -13.24 7.65 2.98
C VAL A 126 -13.55 8.35 4.30
N GLY A 127 -13.57 9.68 4.31
CA GLY A 127 -13.75 10.48 5.51
C GLY A 127 -12.54 10.44 6.45
N LYS A 128 -12.76 10.91 7.68
CA LYS A 128 -11.75 10.89 8.75
C LYS A 128 -11.62 9.49 9.36
N ASN A 129 -10.41 9.14 9.78
CA ASN A 129 -10.11 7.90 10.50
C ASN A 129 -10.62 7.97 11.97
N GLU A 130 -10.46 6.88 12.72
CA GLU A 130 -10.89 6.76 14.11
C GLU A 130 -10.25 7.80 15.06
N GLU A 131 -9.10 8.34 14.69
CA GLU A 131 -8.37 9.37 15.44
C GLU A 131 -8.84 10.80 15.08
N GLY A 132 -9.74 10.92 14.12
CA GLY A 132 -10.31 12.19 13.64
C GLY A 132 -9.43 12.96 12.66
N GLY A 133 -8.37 12.33 12.14
CA GLY A 133 -7.49 12.82 11.09
C GLY A 133 -7.73 12.10 9.76
N TYR A 134 -6.93 12.42 8.75
CA TYR A 134 -6.91 11.74 7.47
C TYR A 134 -5.75 10.76 7.38
N SER A 135 -5.90 9.71 6.54
CA SER A 135 -4.85 8.72 6.30
C SER A 135 -4.44 8.73 4.83
N VAL A 136 -3.14 8.89 4.60
CA VAL A 136 -2.47 8.70 3.30
C VAL A 136 -1.46 7.58 3.49
N TRP A 137 -1.59 6.49 2.70
CA TRP A 137 -0.75 5.30 2.86
C TRP A 137 -0.11 4.88 1.55
N ALA A 138 1.00 4.16 1.68
CA ALA A 138 1.74 3.43 0.66
C ALA A 138 1.81 4.16 -0.69
N PRO A 139 2.39 5.36 -0.76
CA PRO A 139 2.57 6.04 -2.04
C PRO A 139 3.65 5.35 -2.86
N ASP A 140 3.46 5.33 -4.18
CA ASP A 140 4.50 5.01 -5.14
C ASP A 140 4.71 6.17 -6.11
N VAL A 141 5.97 6.46 -6.46
CA VAL A 141 6.34 7.59 -7.31
C VAL A 141 7.10 7.12 -8.54
N ILE A 142 6.61 7.50 -9.70
CA ILE A 142 7.24 7.20 -10.98
C ILE A 142 7.41 8.48 -11.81
N TYR A 143 8.48 8.56 -12.62
CA TYR A 143 8.58 9.59 -13.65
C TYR A 143 7.78 9.17 -14.88
N ASN A 144 6.66 9.83 -15.12
CA ASN A 144 5.83 9.60 -16.29
C ASN A 144 6.43 10.33 -17.50
N LYS A 145 6.91 9.58 -18.47
CA LYS A 145 7.65 10.11 -19.63
C LYS A 145 6.76 10.89 -20.60
N LYS A 146 5.48 10.53 -20.70
CA LYS A 146 4.53 11.21 -21.58
C LYS A 146 4.07 12.53 -21.01
N MET A 147 3.74 12.56 -19.73
CA MET A 147 3.39 13.80 -19.02
C MET A 147 4.61 14.71 -18.81
N GLY A 148 5.83 14.12 -18.77
CA GLY A 148 7.04 14.83 -18.39
C GLY A 148 7.04 15.27 -16.93
N LYS A 149 6.36 14.51 -16.04
CA LYS A 149 6.15 14.82 -14.62
C LYS A 149 6.45 13.61 -13.75
N TYR A 150 6.72 13.87 -12.49
CA TYR A 150 6.61 12.85 -11.45
C TYR A 150 5.13 12.64 -11.11
N VAL A 151 4.71 11.40 -11.08
CA VAL A 151 3.35 11.01 -10.69
C VAL A 151 3.43 10.16 -9.44
N MET A 152 2.72 10.57 -8.41
CA MET A 152 2.56 9.82 -7.17
C MET A 152 1.20 9.16 -7.16
N TYR A 153 1.16 7.83 -7.08
CA TYR A 153 -0.04 7.06 -6.80
C TYR A 153 -0.04 6.72 -5.32
N PHE A 154 -1.16 6.93 -4.65
CA PHE A 154 -1.27 6.71 -3.21
C PHE A 154 -2.70 6.29 -2.86
N CYS A 155 -2.90 5.78 -1.66
CA CYS A 155 -4.24 5.48 -1.19
C CYS A 155 -4.64 6.36 -0.01
N THR A 156 -5.95 6.67 0.07
CA THR A 156 -6.58 7.18 1.27
C THR A 156 -7.51 6.12 1.85
N THR A 157 -7.64 6.09 3.17
CA THR A 157 -8.43 5.07 3.87
C THR A 157 -8.91 5.61 5.22
N SER A 158 -10.01 5.07 5.74
CA SER A 158 -10.47 5.40 7.09
C SER A 158 -10.74 4.16 7.95
N SER A 159 -11.11 3.04 7.32
CA SER A 159 -11.39 1.78 7.99
C SER A 159 -11.13 0.62 7.03
N TYR A 160 -11.14 -0.61 7.55
CA TYR A 160 -10.88 -1.80 6.72
C TYR A 160 -11.78 -1.82 5.47
N VAL A 161 -11.16 -1.99 4.31
CA VAL A 161 -11.66 -1.94 2.94
C VAL A 161 -12.31 -0.62 2.49
N LYS A 162 -12.60 0.34 3.36
CA LYS A 162 -13.07 1.68 2.97
C LYS A 162 -11.88 2.52 2.53
N SER A 163 -11.48 2.32 1.28
CA SER A 163 -10.24 2.86 0.72
C SER A 163 -10.43 3.26 -0.73
N ASN A 164 -9.53 4.09 -1.21
CA ASN A 164 -9.45 4.45 -2.61
C ASN A 164 -7.99 4.66 -3.05
N ILE A 165 -7.74 4.62 -4.36
CA ILE A 165 -6.46 4.98 -4.97
C ILE A 165 -6.62 6.30 -5.70
N CYS A 166 -5.70 7.19 -5.38
CA CYS A 166 -5.58 8.55 -5.92
C CYS A 166 -4.27 8.70 -6.70
N PHE A 167 -4.16 9.78 -7.49
CA PHE A 167 -2.89 10.20 -8.01
C PHE A 167 -2.70 11.71 -7.95
N ALA A 168 -1.44 12.12 -7.96
CA ALA A 168 -1.01 13.51 -7.96
C ALA A 168 0.21 13.67 -8.86
N THR A 169 0.42 14.88 -9.39
CA THR A 169 1.53 15.18 -10.29
C THR A 169 2.43 16.29 -9.74
N ALA A 170 3.72 16.26 -10.07
CA ALA A 170 4.68 17.32 -9.75
C ALA A 170 5.71 17.50 -10.86
N ASP A 171 6.22 18.73 -10.99
CA ASP A 171 7.36 19.03 -11.87
C ASP A 171 8.70 18.67 -11.21
N ASP A 172 8.76 18.66 -9.87
CA ASP A 172 9.92 18.30 -9.05
C ASP A 172 9.60 17.07 -8.21
N ILE A 173 10.58 16.17 -8.06
CA ILE A 173 10.40 14.92 -7.29
C ILE A 173 10.11 15.18 -5.80
N GLU A 174 10.58 16.28 -5.23
CA GLU A 174 10.29 16.69 -3.85
C GLU A 174 8.92 17.39 -3.73
N GLY A 175 8.17 17.56 -4.84
CA GLY A 175 6.89 18.25 -4.88
C GLY A 175 7.02 19.79 -5.05
N PRO A 176 5.96 20.57 -4.80
CA PRO A 176 4.67 20.06 -4.32
C PRO A 176 3.95 19.23 -5.37
N TYR A 177 3.33 18.14 -4.92
CA TYR A 177 2.42 17.35 -5.75
C TYR A 177 1.04 18.00 -5.76
N HIS A 178 0.45 18.10 -6.95
CA HIS A 178 -0.92 18.52 -7.14
C HIS A 178 -1.81 17.28 -7.22
N TYR A 179 -2.73 17.09 -6.26
CA TYR A 179 -3.74 16.04 -6.32
C TYR A 179 -4.62 16.27 -7.56
N GLU A 180 -4.70 15.25 -8.40
CA GLU A 180 -5.46 15.30 -9.64
C GLU A 180 -6.84 14.66 -9.47
N ASP A 181 -6.90 13.41 -9.00
CA ASP A 181 -8.17 12.68 -8.85
C ASP A 181 -8.04 11.37 -8.06
N THR A 182 -9.21 10.78 -7.81
CA THR A 182 -9.42 9.44 -7.24
C THR A 182 -10.13 8.56 -8.25
N PHE A 183 -9.62 7.35 -8.52
CA PHE A 183 -10.13 6.55 -9.64
C PHE A 183 -10.49 5.09 -9.30
N LEU A 184 -9.99 4.51 -8.21
CA LEU A 184 -10.38 3.17 -7.75
C LEU A 184 -10.89 3.22 -6.32
N TYR A 185 -12.00 2.56 -6.07
CA TYR A 185 -12.71 2.59 -4.79
C TYR A 185 -13.01 1.17 -4.30
N SER A 186 -12.94 0.97 -2.99
CA SER A 186 -13.33 -0.28 -2.33
C SER A 186 -14.15 -0.03 -1.06
N GLY A 187 -14.85 -1.06 -0.58
CA GLY A 187 -15.58 -1.00 0.68
C GLY A 187 -16.96 -0.34 0.62
N TYR A 188 -17.49 -0.09 -0.57
CA TYR A 188 -18.83 0.47 -0.74
C TYR A 188 -19.93 -0.60 -0.66
N SER A 189 -21.16 -0.13 -0.47
CA SER A 189 -22.40 -0.89 -0.57
C SER A 189 -23.37 -0.18 -1.50
N TYR A 190 -24.56 -0.76 -1.72
CA TYR A 190 -25.59 -0.08 -2.52
C TYR A 190 -26.08 1.25 -1.91
N HIS A 191 -25.70 1.56 -0.67
CA HIS A 191 -26.07 2.82 -0.01
C HIS A 191 -25.14 3.97 -0.38
N ASP A 192 -23.85 3.68 -0.56
CA ASP A 192 -22.79 4.67 -0.74
C ASP A 192 -21.99 4.51 -2.04
N VAL A 193 -22.32 3.54 -2.88
CA VAL A 193 -21.67 3.33 -4.19
C VAL A 193 -21.68 4.58 -5.08
N LYS A 194 -22.72 5.40 -4.97
CA LYS A 194 -22.86 6.67 -5.69
C LYS A 194 -21.81 7.74 -5.29
N GLU A 195 -21.10 7.50 -4.18
CA GLU A 195 -19.97 8.33 -3.74
C GLU A 195 -18.65 7.91 -4.42
N SER A 196 -18.68 6.82 -5.20
CA SER A 196 -17.61 6.35 -6.05
C SER A 196 -17.90 6.65 -7.53
N ASN A 197 -16.95 6.32 -8.41
CA ASN A 197 -17.12 6.44 -9.86
C ASN A 197 -17.70 5.19 -10.54
N ILE A 198 -18.11 4.17 -9.78
CA ILE A 198 -18.57 2.88 -10.33
C ILE A 198 -19.81 3.03 -11.22
N GLU A 199 -20.80 3.81 -10.77
CA GLU A 199 -22.02 4.02 -11.55
C GLU A 199 -21.75 4.77 -12.86
N GLU A 200 -20.78 5.69 -12.85
CA GLU A 200 -20.34 6.42 -14.03
C GLU A 200 -19.67 5.49 -15.05
N LEU A 201 -18.75 4.66 -14.59
CA LEU A 201 -17.94 3.79 -15.44
C LEU A 201 -18.69 2.53 -15.88
N MET A 202 -19.48 1.91 -15.01
CA MET A 202 -20.16 0.64 -15.26
C MET A 202 -21.62 0.80 -15.69
N GLY A 203 -22.12 2.04 -15.75
CA GLY A 203 -23.51 2.36 -16.15
C GLY A 203 -24.52 2.16 -15.02
N THR A 204 -25.81 2.30 -15.36
CA THR A 204 -26.92 2.31 -14.40
C THR A 204 -27.21 0.97 -13.73
N ASP A 205 -26.53 -0.09 -14.09
CA ASP A 205 -26.63 -1.40 -13.46
C ASP A 205 -25.25 -1.95 -13.10
N PRO A 206 -24.58 -1.38 -12.07
CA PRO A 206 -23.23 -1.77 -11.69
C PRO A 206 -23.19 -3.09 -10.89
N ARG A 207 -24.13 -4.02 -11.13
CA ARG A 207 -24.02 -5.38 -10.60
C ARG A 207 -22.85 -6.10 -11.29
N PRO A 208 -22.03 -6.85 -10.57
CA PRO A 208 -22.20 -7.36 -9.19
C PRO A 208 -21.68 -6.41 -8.08
N TYR A 209 -21.22 -5.22 -8.38
CA TYR A 209 -20.56 -4.34 -7.41
C TYR A 209 -21.51 -3.77 -6.34
N THR A 210 -22.81 -3.64 -6.62
CA THR A 210 -23.81 -3.03 -5.74
C THR A 210 -24.54 -4.06 -4.88
N ALA A 211 -23.85 -4.67 -3.94
CA ALA A 211 -24.45 -5.55 -2.94
C ALA A 211 -24.76 -4.81 -1.63
N ALA A 212 -25.45 -5.48 -0.70
CA ALA A 212 -25.72 -4.95 0.65
C ALA A 212 -24.45 -4.71 1.47
N SER A 213 -23.36 -5.39 1.12
CA SER A 213 -22.03 -5.20 1.68
C SER A 213 -21.01 -5.47 0.58
N TYR A 214 -19.85 -4.85 0.70
CA TYR A 214 -18.72 -5.12 -0.18
C TYR A 214 -18.25 -6.57 -0.07
N ASP A 215 -18.07 -7.23 -1.21
CA ASP A 215 -17.55 -8.60 -1.24
C ASP A 215 -16.02 -8.61 -1.13
N ASN A 216 -15.53 -8.43 0.08
CA ASN A 216 -14.12 -8.42 0.39
C ASN A 216 -13.44 -9.81 0.38
N ASN A 217 -14.13 -10.88 -0.06
CA ASN A 217 -13.48 -12.14 -0.40
C ASN A 217 -13.00 -12.17 -1.84
N ASN A 218 -13.69 -11.45 -2.73
CA ASN A 218 -13.44 -11.45 -4.17
C ASN A 218 -12.89 -10.14 -4.69
N TRP A 219 -13.30 -8.99 -4.12
CA TRP A 219 -12.84 -7.66 -4.53
C TRP A 219 -11.67 -7.15 -3.69
N PRO A 220 -10.75 -6.36 -4.27
CA PRO A 220 -9.56 -5.87 -3.57
C PRO A 220 -9.91 -4.89 -2.45
N ASN A 221 -9.00 -4.69 -1.54
CA ASN A 221 -8.86 -3.43 -0.82
C ASN A 221 -8.00 -2.51 -1.69
N CYS A 222 -8.50 -1.35 -2.09
CA CYS A 222 -7.81 -0.40 -2.98
C CYS A 222 -6.75 0.38 -2.20
N ILE A 223 -5.65 -0.31 -1.83
CA ILE A 223 -4.46 0.23 -1.19
C ILE A 223 -3.19 -0.39 -1.78
N ASP A 224 -2.04 0.07 -1.36
CA ASP A 224 -0.70 -0.42 -1.73
C ASP A 224 -0.45 -0.38 -3.26
N PRO A 225 -0.67 0.76 -3.96
CA PRO A 225 -0.35 0.85 -5.37
C PRO A 225 1.17 0.84 -5.60
N ASP A 226 1.61 0.10 -6.62
CA ASP A 226 2.97 0.11 -7.16
C ASP A 226 2.90 0.21 -8.68
N VAL A 227 3.60 1.17 -9.27
CA VAL A 227 3.48 1.52 -10.69
C VAL A 227 4.80 1.34 -11.41
N PHE A 228 4.78 0.63 -12.52
CA PHE A 228 5.98 0.27 -13.25
C PHE A 228 5.75 0.26 -14.76
N TYR A 229 6.85 0.29 -15.52
CA TYR A 229 6.84 0.06 -16.96
C TYR A 229 7.15 -1.40 -17.26
N ASP A 230 6.35 -2.03 -18.15
CA ASP A 230 6.67 -3.34 -18.68
C ASP A 230 7.78 -3.28 -19.74
N LYS A 231 8.21 -4.46 -20.23
CA LYS A 231 9.26 -4.59 -21.27
C LYS A 231 8.91 -3.90 -22.58
N ASP A 232 7.64 -3.68 -22.85
CA ASP A 232 7.11 -3.06 -24.06
C ASP A 232 6.86 -1.55 -23.89
N GLY A 233 7.12 -1.02 -22.69
CA GLY A 233 6.98 0.39 -22.32
C GLY A 233 5.57 0.80 -21.96
N ARG A 234 4.65 -0.15 -21.71
CA ARG A 234 3.33 0.14 -21.15
C ARG A 234 3.42 0.33 -19.65
N MET A 235 2.61 1.22 -19.14
CA MET A 235 2.54 1.54 -17.71
C MET A 235 1.47 0.70 -17.03
N TRP A 236 1.81 0.09 -15.91
CA TRP A 236 0.95 -0.80 -15.14
C TRP A 236 0.94 -0.40 -13.68
N MET A 237 -0.17 -0.68 -13.01
CA MET A 237 -0.29 -0.59 -11.57
C MET A 237 -0.67 -1.96 -11.00
N VAL A 238 0.12 -2.47 -10.05
CA VAL A 238 -0.24 -3.60 -9.20
C VAL A 238 -0.65 -3.05 -7.83
N TYR A 239 -1.71 -3.59 -7.23
CA TYR A 239 -2.26 -3.07 -5.98
C TYR A 239 -3.09 -4.12 -5.25
N GLY A 240 -3.48 -3.82 -4.01
CA GLY A 240 -4.35 -4.65 -3.21
C GLY A 240 -3.66 -5.21 -1.97
N SER A 241 -4.48 -5.49 -0.97
CA SER A 241 -4.05 -5.99 0.34
C SER A 241 -5.14 -6.88 0.92
N TRP A 242 -4.76 -8.07 1.39
CA TRP A 242 -5.67 -9.05 1.98
C TRP A 242 -6.92 -9.30 1.12
N SER A 243 -8.11 -9.10 1.66
CA SER A 243 -9.41 -9.07 0.96
C SER A 243 -9.49 -10.00 -0.25
N GLY A 244 -9.85 -9.48 -1.41
CA GLY A 244 -9.92 -10.20 -2.68
C GLY A 244 -8.56 -10.56 -3.30
N GLY A 245 -7.46 -10.03 -2.75
CA GLY A 245 -6.10 -10.33 -3.22
C GLY A 245 -5.45 -9.17 -3.96
N ILE A 246 -4.51 -9.51 -4.82
CA ILE A 246 -3.66 -8.59 -5.59
C ILE A 246 -4.17 -8.51 -7.02
N PHE A 247 -4.28 -7.29 -7.52
CA PHE A 247 -4.82 -6.96 -8.84
C PHE A 247 -3.81 -6.17 -9.66
N LEU A 248 -3.94 -6.26 -10.99
CA LEU A 248 -3.11 -5.56 -11.98
C LEU A 248 -4.03 -4.83 -12.95
N ILE A 249 -3.74 -3.57 -13.21
CA ILE A 249 -4.46 -2.75 -14.19
C ILE A 249 -3.48 -1.93 -15.02
N GLU A 250 -3.74 -1.77 -16.32
CA GLU A 250 -2.94 -0.92 -17.19
C GLU A 250 -3.28 0.55 -16.92
N ILE A 251 -2.27 1.42 -16.97
CA ILE A 251 -2.41 2.86 -16.80
C ILE A 251 -2.14 3.55 -18.14
N ASP A 252 -3.02 4.44 -18.53
CA ASP A 252 -2.78 5.32 -19.66
C ASP A 252 -1.72 6.37 -19.30
N GLU A 253 -0.56 6.24 -19.92
CA GLU A 253 0.59 7.13 -19.66
C GLU A 253 0.33 8.60 -20.04
N GLU A 254 -0.62 8.89 -20.94
CA GLU A 254 -0.95 10.25 -21.32
C GLU A 254 -1.82 10.96 -20.26
N THR A 255 -2.66 10.20 -19.56
CA THR A 255 -3.65 10.76 -18.64
C THR A 255 -3.42 10.41 -17.17
N GLY A 256 -2.68 9.34 -16.87
CA GLY A 256 -2.48 8.82 -15.50
C GLY A 256 -3.62 7.96 -14.98
N TYR A 257 -4.71 7.82 -15.71
CA TYR A 257 -5.87 7.02 -15.31
C TYR A 257 -5.75 5.55 -15.72
N PRO A 258 -6.47 4.63 -15.05
CA PRO A 258 -6.57 3.26 -15.48
C PRO A 258 -7.21 3.13 -16.87
N ILE A 259 -6.71 2.17 -17.65
CA ILE A 259 -7.39 1.65 -18.83
C ILE A 259 -8.27 0.49 -18.34
N TYR A 260 -9.56 0.73 -18.17
CA TYR A 260 -10.50 -0.26 -17.69
C TYR A 260 -10.70 -1.36 -18.74
N PRO A 261 -10.38 -2.65 -18.41
CA PRO A 261 -10.45 -3.73 -19.39
C PRO A 261 -11.90 -4.22 -19.62
N GLU A 262 -12.11 -4.98 -20.69
CA GLU A 262 -13.29 -5.81 -20.79
C GLU A 262 -13.20 -6.99 -19.80
N ALA A 263 -14.33 -7.35 -19.17
CA ALA A 263 -14.37 -8.47 -18.23
C ALA A 263 -14.07 -9.78 -18.93
N ASP A 264 -13.26 -10.63 -18.30
CA ASP A 264 -12.93 -11.98 -18.75
C ASP A 264 -12.83 -12.92 -17.54
N GLU A 265 -13.93 -13.65 -17.29
CA GLU A 265 -14.04 -14.56 -16.14
C GLU A 265 -13.01 -15.71 -16.21
N GLU A 266 -12.69 -16.19 -17.43
CA GLU A 266 -11.74 -17.31 -17.62
C GLU A 266 -10.31 -16.90 -17.21
N ASN A 267 -9.93 -15.64 -17.48
CA ASN A 267 -8.63 -15.10 -17.15
C ASN A 267 -8.64 -14.24 -15.88
N HIS A 268 -9.71 -14.27 -15.11
CA HIS A 268 -9.88 -13.52 -13.85
C HIS A 268 -9.73 -11.99 -14.03
N VAL A 269 -10.22 -11.46 -15.14
CA VAL A 269 -10.24 -10.03 -15.42
C VAL A 269 -11.58 -9.43 -15.05
N ASP A 270 -11.57 -8.49 -14.15
CA ASP A 270 -12.71 -7.67 -13.78
C ASP A 270 -12.65 -6.33 -14.54
N SER A 271 -13.81 -5.84 -15.01
CA SER A 271 -13.85 -4.62 -15.82
C SER A 271 -13.54 -3.34 -15.05
N TYR A 272 -13.64 -3.35 -13.72
CA TYR A 272 -13.33 -2.20 -12.88
C TYR A 272 -11.97 -2.36 -12.16
N TYR A 273 -11.72 -3.53 -11.59
CA TYR A 273 -10.52 -3.77 -10.79
C TYR A 273 -9.32 -4.29 -11.61
N GLY A 274 -9.52 -4.68 -12.87
CA GLY A 274 -8.47 -5.28 -13.69
C GLY A 274 -8.27 -6.76 -13.41
N LYS A 275 -7.07 -7.27 -13.68
CA LYS A 275 -6.74 -8.69 -13.57
C LYS A 275 -6.34 -9.06 -12.15
N LYS A 276 -7.01 -10.06 -11.58
CA LYS A 276 -6.61 -10.67 -10.32
C LYS A 276 -5.40 -11.58 -10.55
N LEU A 277 -4.28 -11.27 -9.92
CA LEU A 277 -3.05 -12.06 -10.03
C LEU A 277 -3.04 -13.23 -9.04
N LEU A 278 -3.35 -12.98 -7.77
CA LEU A 278 -3.35 -14.01 -6.72
C LEU A 278 -4.11 -13.54 -5.47
N GLY A 279 -4.33 -14.48 -4.55
CA GLY A 279 -4.97 -14.21 -3.27
C GLY A 279 -6.48 -14.33 -3.31
N GLY A 280 -7.15 -13.65 -2.42
CA GLY A 280 -8.58 -13.71 -2.16
C GLY A 280 -8.89 -14.41 -0.84
N TYR A 281 -10.16 -14.32 -0.42
CA TYR A 281 -10.63 -14.92 0.83
C TYR A 281 -9.79 -14.53 2.05
N HIS A 282 -9.37 -13.26 2.10
CA HIS A 282 -8.53 -12.71 3.18
C HIS A 282 -7.18 -13.41 3.37
N ASN A 283 -6.58 -13.97 2.31
CA ASN A 283 -5.19 -14.38 2.38
C ASN A 283 -4.34 -13.17 2.82
N SER A 284 -3.49 -13.37 3.83
CA SER A 284 -2.64 -12.33 4.39
C SER A 284 -1.46 -12.01 3.47
N ILE A 285 -1.74 -11.31 2.40
CA ILE A 285 -0.78 -10.80 1.41
C ILE A 285 -1.02 -9.32 1.18
N GLU A 286 0.04 -8.53 1.03
CA GLU A 286 -0.03 -7.09 0.84
C GLU A 286 1.28 -6.53 0.27
N GLY A 287 1.31 -5.22 -0.02
CA GLY A 287 2.49 -4.52 -0.49
C GLY A 287 3.08 -5.14 -1.75
N PRO A 288 2.30 -5.29 -2.85
CA PRO A 288 2.83 -5.84 -4.09
C PRO A 288 3.85 -4.88 -4.72
N HIS A 289 4.91 -5.44 -5.28
CA HIS A 289 5.87 -4.72 -6.11
C HIS A 289 6.28 -5.59 -7.29
N ILE A 290 6.18 -5.06 -8.52
CA ILE A 290 6.60 -5.76 -9.73
C ILE A 290 7.80 -5.07 -10.35
N MET A 291 8.83 -5.86 -10.66
CA MET A 291 9.95 -5.41 -11.47
C MET A 291 10.20 -6.35 -12.65
N TYR A 292 10.60 -5.79 -13.78
CA TYR A 292 11.10 -6.54 -14.92
C TYR A 292 12.63 -6.58 -14.91
N ASP A 293 13.19 -7.78 -15.01
CA ASP A 293 14.64 -7.97 -15.13
C ASP A 293 15.01 -8.24 -16.61
N GLU A 294 15.55 -7.23 -17.27
CA GLU A 294 15.99 -7.30 -18.67
C GLU A 294 17.05 -8.37 -18.92
N THR A 295 17.82 -8.76 -17.89
CA THR A 295 18.92 -9.73 -18.03
C THR A 295 18.40 -11.14 -18.29
N ASN A 296 17.31 -11.52 -17.66
CA ASN A 296 16.75 -12.88 -17.75
C ASN A 296 15.35 -12.93 -18.39
N GLY A 297 14.72 -11.78 -18.64
CA GLY A 297 13.43 -11.66 -19.31
C GLY A 297 12.23 -12.03 -18.46
N TYR A 298 12.34 -11.94 -17.12
CA TYR A 298 11.27 -12.27 -16.21
C TYR A 298 10.74 -11.03 -15.46
N TYR A 299 9.44 -11.08 -15.16
CA TYR A 299 8.81 -10.24 -14.15
C TYR A 299 8.91 -10.93 -12.80
N TYR A 300 9.20 -10.16 -11.77
CA TYR A 300 9.26 -10.60 -10.39
C TYR A 300 8.24 -9.84 -9.57
N LEU A 301 7.29 -10.55 -8.96
CA LEU A 301 6.32 -10.00 -8.03
C LEU A 301 6.77 -10.30 -6.61
N PHE A 302 7.06 -9.26 -5.86
CA PHE A 302 7.37 -9.30 -4.43
C PHE A 302 6.11 -8.99 -3.64
N LEU A 303 5.90 -9.68 -2.53
CA LEU A 303 4.75 -9.51 -1.64
C LEU A 303 5.17 -9.64 -0.20
N SER A 304 4.58 -8.87 0.66
CA SER A 304 4.56 -9.12 2.10
C SER A 304 3.51 -10.18 2.43
N TYR A 305 3.87 -11.17 3.22
CA TYR A 305 3.02 -12.30 3.58
C TYR A 305 2.99 -12.50 5.10
N GLY A 306 1.81 -12.77 5.66
CA GLY A 306 1.63 -12.96 7.08
C GLY A 306 1.03 -11.72 7.75
N ASN A 307 1.23 -11.59 9.06
CA ASN A 307 0.74 -10.47 9.84
C ASN A 307 1.93 -9.69 10.42
N LEU A 308 1.88 -8.36 10.32
CA LEU A 308 2.95 -7.45 10.78
C LEU A 308 3.22 -7.47 12.30
N GLN A 309 2.33 -8.06 13.09
CA GLN A 309 2.56 -8.19 14.52
C GLN A 309 3.74 -9.13 14.83
N ALA A 310 4.42 -8.92 15.96
CA ALA A 310 5.66 -9.60 16.34
C ALA A 310 5.65 -11.15 16.27
N LYS A 311 4.48 -11.78 16.34
CA LYS A 311 4.30 -13.23 16.18
C LYS A 311 3.57 -13.62 14.90
N GLY A 312 3.35 -12.69 13.99
CA GLY A 312 2.53 -12.87 12.79
C GLY A 312 3.23 -13.57 11.62
N GLY A 313 4.54 -13.81 11.73
CA GLY A 313 5.32 -14.47 10.67
C GLY A 313 5.43 -13.62 9.39
N TYR A 314 5.48 -12.28 9.53
CA TYR A 314 5.60 -11.37 8.41
C TYR A 314 6.87 -11.60 7.62
N GLN A 315 6.75 -11.90 6.33
CA GLN A 315 7.85 -12.30 5.46
C GLN A 315 7.62 -11.88 4.02
N MET A 316 8.70 -11.63 3.30
CA MET A 316 8.63 -11.41 1.86
C MET A 316 8.48 -12.73 1.11
N ARG A 317 7.61 -12.75 0.09
CA ARG A 317 7.52 -13.83 -0.90
C ARG A 317 7.75 -13.28 -2.29
N LEU A 318 8.28 -14.14 -3.15
CA LEU A 318 8.66 -13.82 -4.51
C LEU A 318 7.98 -14.80 -5.47
N PHE A 319 7.34 -14.26 -6.50
CA PHE A 319 6.80 -14.99 -7.65
C PHE A 319 7.53 -14.52 -8.93
N ARG A 320 7.51 -15.34 -9.95
CA ARG A 320 8.18 -15.05 -11.22
C ARG A 320 7.34 -15.52 -12.38
N CYS A 321 7.23 -14.70 -13.44
CA CYS A 321 6.60 -15.05 -14.71
C CYS A 321 7.34 -14.39 -15.88
N ASP A 322 7.16 -14.88 -17.10
CA ASP A 322 7.67 -14.29 -18.35
C ASP A 322 6.69 -13.31 -18.99
N THR A 323 5.45 -13.24 -18.47
CA THR A 323 4.43 -12.25 -18.84
C THR A 323 4.12 -11.32 -17.66
N VAL A 324 3.73 -10.07 -17.96
CA VAL A 324 3.45 -9.05 -16.94
C VAL A 324 2.25 -9.44 -16.08
N ASP A 325 1.29 -10.14 -16.66
CA ASP A 325 0.02 -10.51 -16.07
C ASP A 325 -0.02 -11.92 -15.46
N GLY A 326 1.14 -12.60 -15.44
CA GLY A 326 1.28 -13.90 -14.78
C GLY A 326 0.66 -15.09 -15.53
N THR A 327 0.32 -14.94 -16.83
CA THR A 327 -0.23 -16.04 -17.65
C THR A 327 0.82 -16.89 -18.35
#